data_1388d11ad057298bdab9f4f5897d9053
#
_entry.id   1388d11ad057298bdab9f4f5897d9053
#
_cell.length_a   1.000
_cell.length_b   1.000
_cell.length_c   1.000
_cell.angle_alpha   90.00
_cell.angle_beta   90.00
_cell.angle_gamma   90.00
#
_symmetry.space_group_name_H-M   'P 1'
#
loop_
_entity.id
_entity.type
_entity.pdbx_description
1 polymer ?
#
loop_
_entity_poly.entity_id
_entity_poly.type
_entity_poly.pdbx_seq_one_letter_code
_entity_poly.pdbx_strand_id
1 'polypeptide(L)'
;MIPLRILKTALKLAFRNFGRRRFRTALTLLGVAVGIATIVALVSVAYGAKEQAVSFLSEATDFMITPKAAGELQAELPERLIKQIRLYAEVEAAGPVLSQMVFINKELGWALGVTPDTYEIIYIPLREGEVFEEGEKGKIIVGSNLADQLDLKVGDSVRISASSDEPGKVFVVVGVLQPTGSVVDMGCYMDLKELQEIVHKRGKISMIMVKLRDPRLGESFKEKVEKRYPNLNVVEPEQISENVGKVLDMLNSVLIAIGSISLLIGGLGIMNTTMVSVLERIREIGIMKAIGAKRSHVLVIFLTEAMITSFVGGILGAIGGVLMAKLTSTIIPKIIGFPTPYKVFPALIFGPIALSVVLGIIAGFYPSWKGANVRPIEAIRYE
;
A
#
# COMPACT_ATOMS: atom_id res chain seq x y z
N MET A 1 2.52 44.25 -10.99
CA MET A 1 1.63 43.35 -11.73
C MET A 1 2.29 42.96 -13.04
N ILE A 2 2.47 41.66 -13.30
CA ILE A 2 3.00 41.16 -14.57
C ILE A 2 1.87 41.23 -15.58
N PRO A 3 2.04 41.92 -16.73
CA PRO A 3 0.93 42.07 -17.68
C PRO A 3 0.57 40.70 -18.28
N LEU A 4 -0.72 40.39 -18.31
CA LEU A 4 -1.31 39.13 -18.80
C LEU A 4 -0.80 38.73 -20.21
N ARG A 5 -0.39 39.72 -20.99
CA ARG A 5 0.22 39.54 -22.33
C ARG A 5 1.59 38.80 -22.26
N ILE A 6 2.39 39.02 -21.21
CA ILE A 6 3.69 38.35 -21.05
C ILE A 6 3.48 36.88 -20.72
N LEU A 7 2.53 36.56 -19.87
CA LEU A 7 2.18 35.19 -19.51
C LEU A 7 1.67 34.38 -20.73
N LYS A 8 0.80 34.97 -21.54
CA LYS A 8 0.33 34.36 -22.82
C LYS A 8 1.50 34.11 -23.78
N THR A 9 2.42 35.04 -23.88
CA THR A 9 3.60 34.91 -24.76
C THR A 9 4.56 33.84 -24.23
N ALA A 10 4.78 33.78 -22.90
CA ALA A 10 5.60 32.76 -22.26
C ALA A 10 5.01 31.35 -22.46
N LEU A 11 3.70 31.18 -22.30
CA LEU A 11 2.99 29.93 -22.57
C LEU A 11 3.15 29.47 -24.05
N LYS A 12 2.92 30.37 -25.00
CA LYS A 12 3.06 30.07 -26.44
C LYS A 12 4.49 29.70 -26.83
N LEU A 13 5.49 30.36 -26.22
CA LEU A 13 6.90 30.06 -26.42
C LEU A 13 7.29 28.71 -25.79
N ALA A 14 6.81 28.41 -24.59
CA ALA A 14 7.07 27.14 -23.94
C ALA A 14 6.55 25.97 -24.78
N PHE A 15 5.30 26.00 -25.22
CA PHE A 15 4.73 24.94 -26.08
C PHE A 15 5.47 24.77 -27.42
N ARG A 16 5.94 25.88 -28.04
CA ARG A 16 6.71 25.80 -29.28
C ARG A 16 8.08 25.18 -29.09
N ASN A 17 8.69 25.34 -27.89
CA ASN A 17 10.00 24.80 -27.58
C ASN A 17 10.00 23.28 -27.32
N PHE A 18 8.89 22.72 -26.82
CA PHE A 18 8.76 21.27 -26.65
C PHE A 18 9.01 20.49 -27.95
N GLY A 19 8.71 21.07 -29.13
CA GLY A 19 8.89 20.42 -30.42
C GLY A 19 10.33 20.43 -30.97
N ARG A 20 11.19 21.39 -30.55
CA ARG A 20 12.52 21.58 -31.15
C ARG A 20 13.61 20.64 -30.57
N ARG A 21 13.48 20.17 -29.31
CA ARG A 21 14.47 19.33 -28.62
C ARG A 21 13.83 18.18 -27.87
N ARG A 22 13.08 17.37 -28.61
CA ARG A 22 12.21 16.31 -28.10
C ARG A 22 12.91 15.37 -27.12
N PHE A 23 14.15 14.94 -27.41
CA PHE A 23 14.86 13.97 -26.59
C PHE A 23 15.23 14.51 -25.21
N ARG A 24 15.79 15.73 -25.12
CA ARG A 24 16.19 16.34 -23.85
C ARG A 24 14.97 16.64 -22.96
N THR A 25 13.94 17.23 -23.56
CA THR A 25 12.69 17.54 -22.86
C THR A 25 12.02 16.26 -22.37
N ALA A 26 11.98 15.21 -23.20
CA ALA A 26 11.46 13.90 -22.80
C ALA A 26 12.23 13.30 -21.63
N LEU A 27 13.56 13.38 -21.63
CA LEU A 27 14.39 12.86 -20.54
C LEU A 27 14.14 13.62 -19.22
N THR A 28 14.00 14.95 -19.30
CA THR A 28 13.65 15.77 -18.12
C THR A 28 12.25 15.47 -17.61
N LEU A 29 11.27 15.35 -18.49
CA LEU A 29 9.90 14.96 -18.15
C LEU A 29 9.85 13.58 -17.50
N LEU A 30 10.58 12.61 -18.06
CA LEU A 30 10.70 11.27 -17.49
C LEU A 30 11.31 11.28 -16.10
N GLY A 31 12.37 12.07 -15.87
CA GLY A 31 12.98 12.17 -14.54
C GLY A 31 12.00 12.67 -13.48
N VAL A 32 11.21 13.72 -13.79
CA VAL A 32 10.18 14.23 -12.88
C VAL A 32 9.03 13.21 -12.75
N ALA A 33 8.59 12.64 -13.88
CA ALA A 33 7.47 11.70 -13.91
C ALA A 33 7.78 10.43 -13.10
N VAL A 34 8.98 9.86 -13.20
CA VAL A 34 9.40 8.70 -12.42
C VAL A 34 9.39 9.01 -10.93
N GLY A 35 9.94 10.16 -10.49
CA GLY A 35 9.91 10.55 -9.08
C GLY A 35 8.49 10.67 -8.52
N ILE A 36 7.60 11.35 -9.25
CA ILE A 36 6.18 11.49 -8.86
C ILE A 36 5.45 10.15 -8.91
N ALA A 37 5.67 9.34 -9.96
CA ALA A 37 5.04 8.03 -10.10
C ALA A 37 5.42 7.09 -8.95
N THR A 38 6.67 7.09 -8.55
CA THR A 38 7.14 6.31 -7.40
C THR A 38 6.41 6.71 -6.12
N ILE A 39 6.32 8.01 -5.82
CA ILE A 39 5.62 8.49 -4.62
C ILE A 39 4.13 8.09 -4.67
N VAL A 40 3.45 8.35 -5.78
CA VAL A 40 2.01 8.05 -5.93
C VAL A 40 1.75 6.55 -5.83
N ALA A 41 2.53 5.71 -6.51
CA ALA A 41 2.34 4.25 -6.49
C ALA A 41 2.54 3.67 -5.09
N LEU A 42 3.65 4.01 -4.44
CA LEU A 42 4.02 3.44 -3.14
C LEU A 42 3.08 3.90 -2.03
N VAL A 43 2.75 5.20 -1.99
CA VAL A 43 1.81 5.73 -0.98
C VAL A 43 0.40 5.17 -1.20
N SER A 44 -0.03 5.00 -2.47
CA SER A 44 -1.33 4.39 -2.79
C SER A 44 -1.46 2.96 -2.26
N VAL A 45 -0.44 2.12 -2.48
CA VAL A 45 -0.40 0.73 -1.99
C VAL A 45 -0.33 0.69 -0.47
N ALA A 46 0.49 1.52 0.16
CA ALA A 46 0.62 1.56 1.62
C ALA A 46 -0.68 1.99 2.32
N TYR A 47 -1.40 2.98 1.77
CA TYR A 47 -2.72 3.37 2.29
C TYR A 47 -3.77 2.28 2.07
N GLY A 48 -3.77 1.60 0.93
CA GLY A 48 -4.63 0.46 0.69
C GLY A 48 -4.40 -0.67 1.70
N ALA A 49 -3.14 -1.03 1.92
CA ALA A 49 -2.76 -2.05 2.90
C ALA A 49 -3.15 -1.67 4.34
N LYS A 50 -2.97 -0.38 4.72
CA LYS A 50 -3.38 0.12 6.04
C LYS A 50 -4.90 -0.01 6.25
N GLU A 51 -5.70 0.45 5.30
CA GLU A 51 -7.16 0.37 5.39
C GLU A 51 -7.65 -1.06 5.47
N GLN A 52 -7.06 -1.96 4.69
CA GLN A 52 -7.37 -3.38 4.72
C GLN A 52 -7.03 -4.02 6.07
N ALA A 53 -5.85 -3.72 6.63
CA ALA A 53 -5.47 -4.24 7.93
C ALA A 53 -6.41 -3.77 9.04
N VAL A 54 -6.86 -2.51 8.99
CA VAL A 54 -7.82 -1.95 9.94
C VAL A 54 -9.19 -2.61 9.82
N SER A 55 -9.73 -2.75 8.61
CA SER A 55 -11.08 -3.32 8.40
C SER A 55 -11.17 -4.78 8.85
N PHE A 56 -10.14 -5.58 8.58
CA PHE A 56 -10.11 -6.98 8.99
C PHE A 56 -10.15 -7.19 10.50
N LEU A 57 -9.48 -6.31 11.25
CA LEU A 57 -9.34 -6.45 12.70
C LEU A 57 -10.52 -5.90 13.49
N SER A 58 -11.21 -4.87 12.99
CA SER A 58 -12.25 -4.17 13.73
C SER A 58 -13.63 -4.84 13.71
N GLU A 59 -13.87 -5.78 12.79
CA GLU A 59 -15.18 -6.43 12.62
C GLU A 59 -15.31 -7.78 13.34
N ALA A 60 -14.21 -8.37 13.82
CA ALA A 60 -14.21 -9.78 14.17
C ALA A 60 -14.28 -10.08 15.67
N THR A 61 -13.71 -9.27 16.57
CA THR A 61 -13.57 -9.65 17.99
C THR A 61 -13.25 -8.45 18.87
N ASP A 62 -13.56 -8.52 20.17
CA ASP A 62 -13.17 -7.48 21.13
C ASP A 62 -11.71 -7.63 21.56
N PHE A 63 -11.22 -8.88 21.69
CA PHE A 63 -9.86 -9.17 22.12
C PHE A 63 -9.28 -10.41 21.46
N MET A 64 -7.98 -10.39 21.24
CA MET A 64 -7.19 -11.54 20.84
C MET A 64 -6.15 -11.86 21.91
N ILE A 65 -6.10 -13.12 22.36
CA ILE A 65 -5.07 -13.59 23.29
C ILE A 65 -4.01 -14.33 22.48
N THR A 66 -2.80 -13.83 22.53
CA THR A 66 -1.64 -14.37 21.80
C THR A 66 -0.50 -14.67 22.77
N PRO A 67 0.47 -15.51 22.41
CA PRO A 67 1.70 -15.68 23.19
C PRO A 67 2.52 -14.38 23.23
N LYS A 68 3.13 -14.09 24.39
CA LYS A 68 3.97 -12.90 24.59
C LYS A 68 5.39 -13.05 24.02
N ALA A 69 5.73 -14.18 23.43
CA ALA A 69 7.06 -14.44 22.90
C ALA A 69 7.34 -13.50 21.71
N ALA A 70 8.14 -12.48 21.97
CA ALA A 70 8.63 -11.55 20.98
C ALA A 70 9.56 -12.29 20.00
N GLY A 71 9.16 -12.39 18.74
CA GLY A 71 10.03 -12.77 17.63
C GLY A 71 9.84 -14.17 17.03
N GLU A 72 9.06 -15.06 17.63
CA GLU A 72 8.68 -16.32 17.00
C GLU A 72 7.33 -16.17 16.32
N LEU A 73 7.34 -16.08 15.00
CA LEU A 73 6.14 -16.09 14.11
C LEU A 73 5.25 -17.34 14.32
N GLN A 74 5.66 -18.30 15.17
CA GLN A 74 5.01 -19.59 15.42
C GLN A 74 4.85 -19.91 16.89
N ALA A 75 4.84 -18.92 17.79
CA ALA A 75 4.53 -19.17 19.18
C ALA A 75 3.10 -19.73 19.31
N GLU A 76 2.95 -20.84 20.03
CA GLU A 76 1.71 -21.61 20.13
C GLU A 76 1.17 -21.59 21.54
N LEU A 77 -0.14 -21.59 21.67
CA LEU A 77 -0.86 -21.73 22.92
C LEU A 77 -1.41 -23.16 23.06
N PRO A 78 -1.47 -23.71 24.28
CA PRO A 78 -2.16 -24.95 24.52
C PRO A 78 -3.70 -24.75 24.42
N GLU A 79 -4.38 -25.57 23.63
CA GLU A 79 -5.84 -25.51 23.42
C GLU A 79 -6.63 -25.54 24.75
N ARG A 80 -6.14 -26.26 25.75
CA ARG A 80 -6.74 -26.33 27.11
C ARG A 80 -6.97 -24.97 27.78
N LEU A 81 -6.24 -23.94 27.33
CA LEU A 81 -6.34 -22.59 27.88
C LEU A 81 -7.70 -21.95 27.61
N ILE A 82 -8.37 -22.33 26.53
CA ILE A 82 -9.71 -21.82 26.15
C ILE A 82 -10.70 -22.07 27.29
N LYS A 83 -10.69 -23.29 27.88
CA LYS A 83 -11.59 -23.62 28.98
C LYS A 83 -11.41 -22.71 30.19
N GLN A 84 -10.18 -22.23 30.42
CA GLN A 84 -9.86 -21.33 31.51
C GLN A 84 -10.29 -19.88 31.19
N ILE A 85 -10.13 -19.47 29.96
CA ILE A 85 -10.58 -18.13 29.50
C ILE A 85 -12.10 -18.01 29.54
N ARG A 86 -12.84 -19.05 29.17
CA ARG A 86 -14.31 -19.07 29.23
C ARG A 86 -14.89 -18.97 30.65
N LEU A 87 -14.09 -19.21 31.69
CA LEU A 87 -14.52 -19.10 33.09
C LEU A 87 -14.54 -17.65 33.60
N TYR A 88 -13.95 -16.71 32.89
CA TYR A 88 -14.04 -15.30 33.27
C TYR A 88 -15.46 -14.76 33.06
N ALA A 89 -15.99 -14.07 34.09
CA ALA A 89 -17.36 -13.57 34.08
C ALA A 89 -17.61 -12.54 32.96
N GLU A 90 -16.57 -11.85 32.53
CA GLU A 90 -16.58 -10.85 31.48
C GLU A 90 -16.76 -11.45 30.09
N VAL A 91 -16.39 -12.72 29.91
CA VAL A 91 -16.39 -13.40 28.60
C VAL A 91 -17.81 -13.83 28.21
N GLU A 92 -18.24 -13.43 27.03
CA GLU A 92 -19.47 -13.91 26.36
C GLU A 92 -19.16 -15.18 25.58
N ALA A 93 -18.13 -15.11 24.72
CA ALA A 93 -17.66 -16.23 23.91
C ALA A 93 -16.13 -16.22 23.78
N ALA A 94 -15.53 -17.39 23.65
CA ALA A 94 -14.12 -17.54 23.36
C ALA A 94 -13.90 -18.73 22.43
N GLY A 95 -13.19 -18.51 21.32
CA GLY A 95 -12.93 -19.51 20.29
C GLY A 95 -11.47 -19.62 19.93
N PRO A 96 -10.97 -20.85 19.68
CA PRO A 96 -9.59 -21.10 19.24
C PRO A 96 -9.44 -20.79 17.76
N VAL A 97 -8.25 -20.29 17.40
CA VAL A 97 -7.82 -20.19 16.01
C VAL A 97 -6.41 -20.74 15.89
N LEU A 98 -6.21 -21.68 14.97
CA LEU A 98 -4.92 -22.12 14.50
C LEU A 98 -4.69 -21.55 13.10
N SER A 99 -3.75 -20.64 12.94
CA SER A 99 -3.38 -20.05 11.66
C SER A 99 -2.05 -20.64 11.19
N GLN A 100 -2.05 -21.28 10.02
CA GLN A 100 -0.85 -21.91 9.47
C GLN A 100 -0.78 -21.74 7.95
N MET A 101 0.44 -21.62 7.45
CA MET A 101 0.69 -21.74 6.02
C MET A 101 0.66 -23.21 5.62
N VAL A 102 -0.06 -23.51 4.56
CA VAL A 102 -0.26 -24.88 4.03
C VAL A 102 -0.19 -24.82 2.51
N PHE A 103 -0.06 -26.01 1.91
CA PHE A 103 -0.15 -26.15 0.46
C PHE A 103 -1.57 -26.61 0.08
N ILE A 104 -2.23 -25.82 -0.74
CA ILE A 104 -3.58 -26.05 -1.28
C ILE A 104 -3.45 -26.35 -2.76
N ASN A 105 -3.72 -27.59 -3.18
CA ASN A 105 -3.43 -28.07 -4.56
C ASN A 105 -2.00 -27.75 -5.03
N LYS A 106 -1.01 -27.83 -4.12
CA LYS A 106 0.42 -27.49 -4.31
C LYS A 106 0.73 -25.99 -4.39
N GLU A 107 -0.24 -25.12 -4.26
CA GLU A 107 -0.02 -23.68 -4.11
C GLU A 107 0.02 -23.30 -2.63
N LEU A 108 0.86 -22.33 -2.30
CA LEU A 108 0.98 -21.83 -0.93
C LEU A 108 -0.25 -20.99 -0.56
N GLY A 109 -0.90 -21.33 0.53
CA GLY A 109 -2.06 -20.62 1.04
C GLY A 109 -2.12 -20.63 2.56
N TRP A 110 -3.11 -19.95 3.12
CA TRP A 110 -3.37 -19.91 4.55
C TRP A 110 -4.52 -20.84 4.91
N ALA A 111 -4.35 -21.63 5.96
CA ALA A 111 -5.43 -22.38 6.57
C ALA A 111 -5.71 -21.85 7.98
N LEU A 112 -6.97 -21.59 8.27
CA LEU A 112 -7.48 -21.20 9.56
C LEU A 112 -8.30 -22.35 10.13
N GLY A 113 -7.72 -23.05 11.11
CA GLY A 113 -8.42 -24.07 11.88
C GLY A 113 -9.27 -23.42 12.98
N VAL A 114 -10.56 -23.60 12.90
CA VAL A 114 -11.55 -22.97 13.80
C VAL A 114 -12.53 -24.00 14.33
N THR A 115 -13.24 -23.65 15.39
CA THR A 115 -14.38 -24.41 15.92
C THR A 115 -15.68 -23.65 15.69
N PRO A 116 -16.85 -24.28 15.75
CA PRO A 116 -18.13 -23.60 15.62
C PRO A 116 -18.31 -22.44 16.59
N ASP A 117 -17.82 -22.57 17.83
CA ASP A 117 -17.83 -21.47 18.81
C ASP A 117 -17.07 -20.22 18.30
N THR A 118 -16.12 -20.41 17.40
CA THR A 118 -15.38 -19.30 16.80
C THR A 118 -16.25 -18.55 15.78
N TYR A 119 -17.22 -19.22 15.12
CA TYR A 119 -18.14 -18.58 14.20
C TYR A 119 -19.09 -17.58 14.86
N GLU A 120 -19.40 -17.76 16.14
CA GLU A 120 -20.19 -16.78 16.91
C GLU A 120 -19.44 -15.47 17.13
N ILE A 121 -18.10 -15.55 17.06
CA ILE A 121 -17.21 -14.41 17.27
C ILE A 121 -16.80 -13.79 15.94
N ILE A 122 -16.50 -14.63 14.92
CA ILE A 122 -16.03 -14.19 13.62
C ILE A 122 -17.20 -14.26 12.63
N TYR A 123 -17.60 -13.10 12.10
CA TYR A 123 -18.53 -13.08 10.99
C TYR A 123 -17.86 -13.63 9.72
N ILE A 124 -18.41 -14.71 9.15
CA ILE A 124 -17.92 -15.31 7.90
C ILE A 124 -18.92 -15.00 6.79
N PRO A 125 -18.67 -13.96 5.97
CA PRO A 125 -19.56 -13.62 4.87
C PRO A 125 -19.38 -14.62 3.73
N LEU A 126 -20.39 -15.47 3.50
CA LEU A 126 -20.39 -16.42 2.39
C LEU A 126 -20.96 -15.78 1.11
N ARG A 127 -20.29 -16.03 -0.02
CA ARG A 127 -20.79 -15.77 -1.38
C ARG A 127 -21.72 -16.88 -1.82
N GLU A 128 -21.33 -18.13 -1.51
CA GLU A 128 -22.04 -19.36 -1.88
C GLU A 128 -21.78 -20.44 -0.84
N GLY A 129 -22.72 -21.36 -0.66
CA GLY A 129 -22.57 -22.51 0.21
C GLY A 129 -22.97 -22.28 1.65
N GLU A 130 -22.47 -23.11 2.53
CA GLU A 130 -22.81 -23.16 3.94
C GLU A 130 -21.55 -23.22 4.82
N VAL A 131 -21.67 -22.85 6.11
CA VAL A 131 -20.65 -23.12 7.13
C VAL A 131 -20.75 -24.59 7.54
N PHE A 132 -19.62 -25.22 7.84
CA PHE A 132 -19.62 -26.59 8.36
C PHE A 132 -19.98 -26.59 9.85
N GLU A 133 -20.70 -27.68 10.27
CA GLU A 133 -21.13 -27.89 11.67
C GLU A 133 -20.05 -28.61 12.50
N GLU A 134 -20.23 -28.62 13.81
CA GLU A 134 -19.31 -29.31 14.73
C GLU A 134 -19.22 -30.81 14.43
N GLY A 135 -17.98 -31.28 14.24
CA GLY A 135 -17.72 -32.71 13.94
C GLY A 135 -17.82 -33.11 12.49
N GLU A 136 -18.22 -32.23 11.60
CA GLU A 136 -18.17 -32.46 10.16
C GLU A 136 -16.72 -32.40 9.66
N LYS A 137 -16.21 -33.54 9.21
CA LYS A 137 -14.85 -33.69 8.74
C LYS A 137 -14.75 -33.63 7.21
N GLY A 138 -13.58 -33.25 6.72
CA GLY A 138 -13.29 -33.23 5.29
C GLY A 138 -13.96 -32.08 4.55
N LYS A 139 -14.45 -31.05 5.23
CA LYS A 139 -15.09 -29.87 4.66
C LYS A 139 -14.25 -28.63 4.85
N ILE A 140 -14.26 -27.73 3.87
CA ILE A 140 -13.58 -26.43 3.93
C ILE A 140 -14.44 -25.33 3.34
N ILE A 141 -14.20 -24.10 3.85
CA ILE A 141 -14.69 -22.88 3.23
C ILE A 141 -13.48 -22.18 2.62
N VAL A 142 -13.54 -21.86 1.32
CA VAL A 142 -12.42 -21.22 0.61
C VAL A 142 -12.64 -19.72 0.51
N GLY A 143 -11.53 -18.97 0.61
CA GLY A 143 -11.50 -17.54 0.36
C GLY A 143 -11.79 -17.20 -1.09
N SER A 144 -12.36 -16.02 -1.33
CA SER A 144 -12.77 -15.58 -2.66
C SER A 144 -11.66 -15.59 -3.69
N ASN A 145 -10.47 -15.04 -3.33
CA ASN A 145 -9.33 -14.97 -4.24
C ASN A 145 -8.76 -16.37 -4.56
N LEU A 146 -8.69 -17.24 -3.54
CA LEU A 146 -8.24 -18.61 -3.74
C LEU A 146 -9.20 -19.39 -4.64
N ALA A 147 -10.53 -19.22 -4.43
CA ALA A 147 -11.54 -19.82 -5.27
C ALA A 147 -11.45 -19.36 -6.73
N ASP A 148 -11.29 -18.06 -6.95
CA ASP A 148 -11.15 -17.48 -8.30
C ASP A 148 -9.82 -17.86 -8.97
N GLN A 149 -8.72 -18.02 -8.21
CA GLN A 149 -7.40 -18.41 -8.72
C GLN A 149 -7.36 -19.87 -9.16
N LEU A 150 -8.00 -20.75 -8.40
CA LEU A 150 -8.00 -22.20 -8.65
C LEU A 150 -9.30 -22.68 -9.36
N ASP A 151 -10.20 -21.76 -9.76
CA ASP A 151 -11.53 -22.03 -10.35
C ASP A 151 -12.36 -23.02 -9.50
N LEU A 152 -12.35 -22.82 -8.17
CA LEU A 152 -13.02 -23.70 -7.22
C LEU A 152 -14.47 -23.26 -6.98
N LYS A 153 -15.36 -24.24 -6.91
CA LYS A 153 -16.79 -24.07 -6.62
C LYS A 153 -17.21 -24.97 -5.46
N VAL A 154 -18.37 -24.68 -4.89
CA VAL A 154 -18.99 -25.55 -3.89
C VAL A 154 -19.18 -26.95 -4.48
N GLY A 155 -18.70 -27.98 -3.77
CA GLY A 155 -18.70 -29.37 -4.20
C GLY A 155 -17.36 -29.86 -4.76
N ASP A 156 -16.45 -28.99 -5.09
CA ASP A 156 -15.12 -29.39 -5.60
C ASP A 156 -14.23 -29.97 -4.49
N SER A 157 -13.28 -30.80 -4.90
CA SER A 157 -12.31 -31.41 -4.00
C SER A 157 -10.96 -30.73 -4.06
N VAL A 158 -10.43 -30.40 -2.90
CA VAL A 158 -9.13 -29.70 -2.74
C VAL A 158 -8.22 -30.51 -1.84
N ARG A 159 -6.95 -30.61 -2.22
CA ARG A 159 -5.92 -31.29 -1.41
C ARG A 159 -5.15 -30.30 -0.57
N ILE A 160 -5.06 -30.55 0.73
CA ILE A 160 -4.32 -29.70 1.69
C ILE A 160 -3.22 -30.54 2.33
N SER A 161 -1.99 -30.00 2.38
CA SER A 161 -0.81 -30.61 2.99
C SER A 161 0.03 -29.58 3.74
N ALA A 162 0.82 -30.05 4.72
CA ALA A 162 1.75 -29.17 5.45
C ALA A 162 2.97 -28.81 4.61
N SER A 163 3.37 -29.70 3.68
CA SER A 163 4.51 -29.51 2.80
C SER A 163 4.15 -29.87 1.35
N SER A 164 4.90 -29.33 0.38
CA SER A 164 4.73 -29.65 -1.05
C SER A 164 4.95 -31.14 -1.36
N ASP A 165 5.76 -31.82 -0.56
CA ASP A 165 6.19 -33.20 -0.76
C ASP A 165 5.30 -34.23 -0.04
N GLU A 166 4.40 -33.75 0.83
CA GLU A 166 3.46 -34.61 1.54
C GLU A 166 2.22 -34.96 0.71
N PRO A 167 1.66 -36.15 0.85
CA PRO A 167 0.50 -36.60 0.07
C PRO A 167 -0.76 -35.75 0.31
N GLY A 168 -0.84 -35.07 1.44
CA GLY A 168 -1.97 -34.23 1.85
C GLY A 168 -3.28 -35.00 2.04
N LYS A 169 -4.29 -34.30 2.58
CA LYS A 169 -5.65 -34.82 2.80
C LYS A 169 -6.60 -34.09 1.85
N VAL A 170 -7.61 -34.80 1.34
CA VAL A 170 -8.62 -34.25 0.42
C VAL A 170 -9.78 -33.71 1.23
N PHE A 171 -10.24 -32.52 0.88
CA PHE A 171 -11.37 -31.79 1.46
C PHE A 171 -12.37 -31.41 0.38
N VAL A 172 -13.64 -31.28 0.76
CA VAL A 172 -14.69 -30.79 -0.12
C VAL A 172 -15.00 -29.34 0.22
N VAL A 173 -15.05 -28.49 -0.78
CA VAL A 173 -15.46 -27.09 -0.65
C VAL A 173 -16.95 -27.03 -0.37
N VAL A 174 -17.37 -26.57 0.81
CA VAL A 174 -18.76 -26.42 1.19
C VAL A 174 -19.23 -24.96 1.14
N GLY A 175 -18.32 -24.01 1.11
CA GLY A 175 -18.64 -22.60 0.98
C GLY A 175 -17.48 -21.81 0.36
N VAL A 176 -17.83 -20.68 -0.24
CA VAL A 176 -16.89 -19.69 -0.80
C VAL A 176 -17.18 -18.35 -0.15
N LEU A 177 -16.16 -17.68 0.39
CA LEU A 177 -16.30 -16.38 1.02
C LEU A 177 -16.65 -15.28 0.02
N GLN A 178 -17.35 -14.25 0.49
CA GLN A 178 -17.36 -12.97 -0.21
C GLN A 178 -15.96 -12.34 -0.14
N PRO A 179 -15.58 -11.51 -1.13
CA PRO A 179 -14.33 -10.76 -1.06
C PRO A 179 -14.29 -9.87 0.19
N THR A 180 -13.44 -10.20 1.14
CA THR A 180 -13.26 -9.43 2.38
C THR A 180 -12.12 -8.42 2.24
N GLY A 181 -11.29 -8.58 1.21
CA GLY A 181 -10.07 -7.81 1.04
C GLY A 181 -8.97 -8.18 2.04
N SER A 182 -9.10 -9.28 2.77
CA SER A 182 -8.15 -9.71 3.81
C SER A 182 -7.30 -10.91 3.37
N VAL A 183 -6.33 -11.29 4.19
CA VAL A 183 -5.50 -12.48 3.96
C VAL A 183 -6.31 -13.78 3.92
N VAL A 184 -7.50 -13.77 4.49
CA VAL A 184 -8.43 -14.92 4.48
C VAL A 184 -8.94 -15.21 3.08
N ASP A 185 -9.04 -14.21 2.21
CA ASP A 185 -9.43 -14.40 0.82
C ASP A 185 -8.47 -15.30 0.03
N MET A 186 -7.21 -15.43 0.50
CA MET A 186 -6.17 -16.28 -0.07
C MET A 186 -6.02 -17.62 0.67
N GLY A 187 -6.96 -17.96 1.53
CA GLY A 187 -6.87 -19.14 2.39
C GLY A 187 -8.14 -19.94 2.44
N CYS A 188 -8.23 -20.78 3.47
CA CYS A 188 -9.43 -21.55 3.76
C CYS A 188 -9.68 -21.64 5.26
N TYR A 189 -10.95 -21.77 5.62
CA TYR A 189 -11.37 -22.19 6.96
C TYR A 189 -11.63 -23.69 6.96
N MET A 190 -11.21 -24.36 8.02
CA MET A 190 -11.41 -25.78 8.21
C MET A 190 -11.56 -26.14 9.69
N ASP A 191 -11.96 -27.36 9.98
CA ASP A 191 -12.02 -27.84 11.37
C ASP A 191 -10.63 -27.77 12.03
N LEU A 192 -10.60 -27.28 13.29
CA LEU A 192 -9.36 -27.07 14.03
C LEU A 192 -8.55 -28.37 14.19
N LYS A 193 -9.22 -29.49 14.50
CA LYS A 193 -8.54 -30.78 14.75
C LYS A 193 -7.94 -31.33 13.46
N GLU A 194 -8.64 -31.15 12.34
CA GLU A 194 -8.13 -31.57 11.03
C GLU A 194 -6.88 -30.77 10.63
N LEU A 195 -6.89 -29.45 10.84
CA LEU A 195 -5.68 -28.66 10.60
C LEU A 195 -4.55 -29.05 11.54
N GLN A 196 -4.84 -29.25 12.85
CA GLN A 196 -3.84 -29.72 13.82
C GLN A 196 -3.22 -31.06 13.41
N GLU A 197 -3.99 -31.96 12.80
CA GLU A 197 -3.49 -33.23 12.27
C GLU A 197 -2.57 -33.03 11.05
N ILE A 198 -3.00 -32.19 10.10
CA ILE A 198 -2.22 -31.92 8.87
C ILE A 198 -0.87 -31.28 9.22
N VAL A 199 -0.84 -30.30 10.11
CA VAL A 199 0.38 -29.57 10.47
C VAL A 199 1.14 -30.17 11.64
N HIS A 200 0.74 -31.36 12.11
CA HIS A 200 1.37 -32.08 13.27
C HIS A 200 1.45 -31.29 14.56
N LYS A 201 0.43 -30.45 14.84
CA LYS A 201 0.37 -29.55 16.02
C LYS A 201 -0.83 -29.84 16.91
N ARG A 202 -1.03 -31.12 17.29
CA ARG A 202 -2.16 -31.55 18.13
C ARG A 202 -2.22 -30.78 19.45
N GLY A 203 -3.41 -30.27 19.79
CA GLY A 203 -3.66 -29.53 21.03
C GLY A 203 -2.99 -28.16 21.09
N LYS A 204 -2.55 -27.63 19.95
CA LYS A 204 -1.92 -26.31 19.81
C LYS A 204 -2.78 -25.39 18.99
N ILE A 205 -2.79 -24.11 19.35
CA ILE A 205 -3.50 -23.03 18.65
C ILE A 205 -2.59 -21.81 18.55
N SER A 206 -2.87 -20.94 17.60
CA SER A 206 -2.10 -19.70 17.41
C SER A 206 -2.61 -18.58 18.31
N MET A 207 -3.93 -18.50 18.49
CA MET A 207 -4.58 -17.44 19.27
C MET A 207 -5.95 -17.89 19.81
N ILE A 208 -6.46 -17.14 20.78
CA ILE A 208 -7.86 -17.27 21.26
C ILE A 208 -8.54 -15.95 20.94
N MET A 209 -9.64 -15.99 20.21
CA MET A 209 -10.54 -14.87 20.02
C MET A 209 -11.53 -14.79 21.15
N VAL A 210 -11.77 -13.60 21.68
CA VAL A 210 -12.62 -13.38 22.84
C VAL A 210 -13.60 -12.26 22.53
N LYS A 211 -14.89 -12.54 22.78
CA LYS A 211 -15.96 -11.55 22.78
C LYS A 211 -16.38 -11.31 24.23
N LEU A 212 -16.46 -10.07 24.65
CA LEU A 212 -16.89 -9.70 25.99
C LEU A 212 -18.39 -9.40 26.02
N ARG A 213 -19.00 -9.62 27.19
CA ARG A 213 -20.42 -9.26 27.46
C ARG A 213 -20.61 -7.74 27.43
N ASP A 214 -19.62 -6.99 27.87
CA ASP A 214 -19.58 -5.52 27.85
C ASP A 214 -18.16 -5.08 27.47
N PRO A 215 -17.98 -4.41 26.32
CA PRO A 215 -16.66 -3.92 25.90
C PRO A 215 -15.96 -3.03 26.94
N ARG A 216 -16.72 -2.34 27.79
CA ARG A 216 -16.17 -1.50 28.87
C ARG A 216 -15.39 -2.26 29.93
N LEU A 217 -15.55 -3.58 30.01
CA LEU A 217 -14.81 -4.44 30.93
C LEU A 217 -13.44 -4.88 30.38
N GLY A 218 -13.08 -4.41 29.20
CA GLY A 218 -11.87 -4.81 28.49
C GLY A 218 -10.59 -4.63 29.27
N GLU A 219 -10.36 -3.44 29.82
CA GLU A 219 -9.16 -3.15 30.64
C GLU A 219 -9.06 -4.07 31.87
N SER A 220 -10.19 -4.28 32.57
CA SER A 220 -10.23 -5.20 33.73
C SER A 220 -9.97 -6.64 33.33
N PHE A 221 -10.52 -7.08 32.19
CA PHE A 221 -10.28 -8.42 31.65
C PHE A 221 -8.81 -8.60 31.30
N LYS A 222 -8.22 -7.66 30.58
CA LYS A 222 -6.82 -7.66 30.18
C LYS A 222 -5.88 -7.78 31.40
N GLU A 223 -6.08 -6.90 32.39
CA GLU A 223 -5.28 -6.93 33.62
C GLU A 223 -5.36 -8.28 34.35
N LYS A 224 -6.57 -8.84 34.47
CA LYS A 224 -6.78 -10.14 35.12
C LYS A 224 -6.10 -11.27 34.38
N VAL A 225 -6.19 -11.31 33.04
CA VAL A 225 -5.59 -12.38 32.23
C VAL A 225 -4.08 -12.26 32.26
N GLU A 226 -3.52 -11.08 32.02
CA GLU A 226 -2.06 -10.86 31.98
C GLU A 226 -1.39 -11.08 33.35
N LYS A 227 -2.09 -10.74 34.43
CA LYS A 227 -1.62 -11.05 35.80
C LYS A 227 -1.61 -12.55 36.11
N ARG A 228 -2.62 -13.26 35.61
CA ARG A 228 -2.73 -14.73 35.83
C ARG A 228 -1.81 -15.51 34.91
N TYR A 229 -1.59 -15.01 33.69
CA TYR A 229 -0.79 -15.64 32.65
C TYR A 229 0.23 -14.63 32.07
N PRO A 230 1.38 -14.42 32.74
CA PRO A 230 2.37 -13.41 32.32
C PRO A 230 2.96 -13.63 30.94
N ASN A 231 2.85 -14.86 30.40
CA ASN A 231 3.33 -15.23 29.06
C ASN A 231 2.29 -14.99 27.96
N LEU A 232 1.12 -14.48 28.32
CA LEU A 232 0.09 -14.11 27.37
C LEU A 232 0.07 -12.60 27.14
N ASN A 233 -0.33 -12.23 25.96
CA ASN A 233 -0.62 -10.87 25.57
C ASN A 233 -2.09 -10.77 25.17
N VAL A 234 -2.84 -9.89 25.83
CA VAL A 234 -4.23 -9.60 25.49
C VAL A 234 -4.25 -8.34 24.64
N VAL A 235 -4.54 -8.50 23.37
CA VAL A 235 -4.43 -7.46 22.36
C VAL A 235 -5.80 -7.07 21.85
N GLU A 236 -6.09 -5.79 21.85
CA GLU A 236 -7.24 -5.20 21.19
C GLU A 236 -6.97 -5.10 19.68
N PRO A 237 -7.94 -5.40 18.82
CA PRO A 237 -7.79 -5.24 17.36
C PRO A 237 -7.29 -3.85 16.97
N GLU A 238 -7.74 -2.81 17.68
CA GLU A 238 -7.30 -1.43 17.48
C GLU A 238 -5.79 -1.26 17.72
N GLN A 239 -5.23 -1.91 18.73
CA GLN A 239 -3.78 -1.86 19.02
C GLN A 239 -2.96 -2.52 17.91
N ILE A 240 -3.45 -3.63 17.34
CA ILE A 240 -2.80 -4.27 16.19
C ILE A 240 -2.85 -3.32 15.00
N SER A 241 -4.01 -2.73 14.74
CA SER A 241 -4.22 -1.75 13.68
C SER A 241 -3.27 -0.54 13.83
N GLU A 242 -3.13 0.00 15.05
CA GLU A 242 -2.18 1.09 15.33
C GLU A 242 -0.71 0.67 15.08
N ASN A 243 -0.33 -0.52 15.53
CA ASN A 243 1.04 -1.01 15.36
C ASN A 243 1.36 -1.28 13.89
N VAL A 244 0.44 -1.91 13.16
CA VAL A 244 0.54 -2.05 11.69
C VAL A 244 0.61 -0.67 11.04
N GLY A 245 -0.23 0.27 11.46
CA GLY A 245 -0.19 1.65 11.02
C GLY A 245 1.17 2.31 11.21
N LYS A 246 1.79 2.18 12.40
CA LYS A 246 3.13 2.74 12.69
C LYS A 246 4.21 2.14 11.78
N VAL A 247 4.18 0.82 11.56
CA VAL A 247 5.12 0.14 10.66
C VAL A 247 4.94 0.64 9.23
N LEU A 248 3.70 0.75 8.76
CA LEU A 248 3.40 1.26 7.43
C LEU A 248 3.79 2.75 7.28
N ASP A 249 3.58 3.57 8.31
CA ASP A 249 3.99 4.99 8.31
C ASP A 249 5.53 5.12 8.32
N MET A 250 6.25 4.24 9.01
CA MET A 250 7.71 4.16 8.93
C MET A 250 8.18 3.77 7.52
N LEU A 251 7.58 2.74 6.93
CA LEU A 251 7.88 2.33 5.54
C LEU A 251 7.57 3.46 4.56
N ASN A 252 6.42 4.14 4.70
CA ASN A 252 6.06 5.30 3.89
C ASN A 252 7.11 6.41 3.98
N SER A 253 7.65 6.67 5.17
CA SER A 253 8.68 7.70 5.36
C SER A 253 9.94 7.37 4.56
N VAL A 254 10.38 6.10 4.58
CA VAL A 254 11.51 5.62 3.77
C VAL A 254 11.23 5.73 2.27
N LEU A 255 10.03 5.34 1.84
CA LEU A 255 9.62 5.38 0.45
C LEU A 255 9.51 6.82 -0.07
N ILE A 256 9.01 7.75 0.75
CA ILE A 256 8.98 9.19 0.45
C ILE A 256 10.40 9.74 0.34
N ALA A 257 11.33 9.31 1.20
CA ALA A 257 12.72 9.72 1.10
C ALA A 257 13.36 9.27 -0.24
N ILE A 258 13.13 8.02 -0.67
CA ILE A 258 13.59 7.51 -1.97
C ILE A 258 12.96 8.29 -3.13
N GLY A 259 11.64 8.52 -3.07
CA GLY A 259 10.93 9.32 -4.06
C GLY A 259 11.44 10.76 -4.13
N SER A 260 11.82 11.34 -2.98
CA SER A 260 12.41 12.69 -2.90
C SER A 260 13.77 12.77 -3.58
N ILE A 261 14.62 11.74 -3.44
CA ILE A 261 15.90 11.66 -4.17
C ILE A 261 15.64 11.62 -5.68
N SER A 262 14.70 10.80 -6.14
CA SER A 262 14.32 10.74 -7.55
C SER A 262 13.79 12.09 -8.06
N LEU A 263 13.03 12.79 -7.23
CA LEU A 263 12.51 14.12 -7.54
C LEU A 263 13.63 15.18 -7.62
N LEU A 264 14.63 15.09 -6.75
CA LEU A 264 15.82 15.95 -6.81
C LEU A 264 16.59 15.74 -8.12
N ILE A 265 16.76 14.49 -8.57
CA ILE A 265 17.40 14.18 -9.86
C ILE A 265 16.59 14.80 -11.01
N GLY A 266 15.27 14.70 -10.96
CA GLY A 266 14.37 15.38 -11.90
C GLY A 266 14.54 16.90 -11.89
N GLY A 267 14.69 17.50 -10.70
CA GLY A 267 14.96 18.92 -10.51
C GLY A 267 16.29 19.35 -11.13
N LEU A 268 17.35 18.58 -10.95
CA LEU A 268 18.64 18.82 -11.61
C LEU A 268 18.52 18.74 -13.14
N GLY A 269 17.69 17.82 -13.64
CA GLY A 269 17.35 17.74 -15.07
C GLY A 269 16.65 19.00 -15.58
N ILE A 270 15.69 19.55 -14.81
CA ILE A 270 15.03 20.83 -15.14
C ILE A 270 16.03 21.97 -15.13
N MET A 271 16.87 22.06 -14.10
CA MET A 271 17.91 23.10 -13.98
C MET A 271 18.86 23.07 -15.18
N ASN A 272 19.37 21.89 -15.54
CA ASN A 272 20.25 21.72 -16.68
C ASN A 272 19.56 22.08 -18.01
N THR A 273 18.34 21.59 -18.22
CA THR A 273 17.58 21.88 -19.44
C THR A 273 17.28 23.38 -19.59
N THR A 274 16.89 24.02 -18.48
CA THR A 274 16.63 25.48 -18.47
C THR A 274 17.92 26.27 -18.68
N MET A 275 19.06 25.84 -18.10
CA MET A 275 20.35 26.49 -18.30
C MET A 275 20.77 26.49 -19.78
N VAL A 276 20.65 25.31 -20.40
CA VAL A 276 20.97 25.19 -21.83
C VAL A 276 19.99 25.98 -22.69
N SER A 277 18.69 26.00 -22.36
CA SER A 277 17.69 26.83 -23.06
C SER A 277 18.05 28.31 -23.00
N VAL A 278 18.53 28.80 -21.85
CA VAL A 278 19.02 30.20 -21.69
C VAL A 278 20.23 30.46 -22.55
N LEU A 279 21.25 29.57 -22.52
CA LEU A 279 22.49 29.75 -23.29
C LEU A 279 22.24 29.79 -24.81
N GLU A 280 21.40 28.92 -25.31
CA GLU A 280 21.06 28.86 -26.74
C GLU A 280 20.27 30.05 -27.23
N ARG A 281 19.57 30.73 -26.33
CA ARG A 281 18.73 31.89 -26.66
C ARG A 281 19.34 33.19 -26.14
N ILE A 282 20.66 33.18 -25.82
CA ILE A 282 21.34 34.32 -25.22
C ILE A 282 21.25 35.57 -26.12
N ARG A 283 21.35 35.39 -27.44
CA ARG A 283 21.23 36.46 -28.44
C ARG A 283 19.83 37.03 -28.48
N GLU A 284 18.80 36.16 -28.43
CA GLU A 284 17.38 36.60 -28.36
C GLU A 284 17.12 37.40 -27.07
N ILE A 285 17.71 36.98 -25.95
CA ILE A 285 17.62 37.69 -24.67
C ILE A 285 18.28 39.06 -24.78
N GLY A 286 19.46 39.13 -25.42
CA GLY A 286 20.17 40.40 -25.67
C GLY A 286 19.34 41.38 -26.47
N ILE A 287 18.72 40.94 -27.56
CA ILE A 287 17.84 41.75 -28.43
C ILE A 287 16.62 42.22 -27.62
N MET A 288 15.93 41.31 -26.90
CA MET A 288 14.78 41.69 -26.07
C MET A 288 15.13 42.79 -25.07
N LYS A 289 16.31 42.69 -24.44
CA LYS A 289 16.77 43.69 -23.47
C LYS A 289 17.18 45.00 -24.12
N ALA A 290 17.76 44.96 -25.33
CA ALA A 290 18.12 46.17 -26.12
C ALA A 290 16.89 46.97 -26.51
N ILE A 291 15.75 46.33 -26.77
CA ILE A 291 14.46 46.99 -27.07
C ILE A 291 13.63 47.29 -25.81
N GLY A 292 14.20 47.18 -24.61
CA GLY A 292 13.59 47.64 -23.35
C GLY A 292 12.97 46.58 -22.44
N ALA A 293 13.15 45.28 -22.71
CA ALA A 293 12.66 44.24 -21.79
C ALA A 293 13.38 44.32 -20.43
N LYS A 294 12.61 44.35 -19.34
CA LYS A 294 13.12 44.31 -17.96
C LYS A 294 13.67 42.93 -17.61
N ARG A 295 14.61 42.87 -16.65
CA ARG A 295 15.11 41.58 -16.12
C ARG A 295 14.00 40.64 -15.66
N SER A 296 12.97 41.18 -15.02
CA SER A 296 11.80 40.41 -14.56
C SER A 296 11.04 39.73 -15.70
N HIS A 297 11.00 40.36 -16.91
CA HIS A 297 10.33 39.76 -18.06
C HIS A 297 11.05 38.49 -18.54
N VAL A 298 12.38 38.55 -18.62
CA VAL A 298 13.22 37.40 -19.00
C VAL A 298 13.10 36.28 -17.98
N LEU A 299 13.23 36.64 -16.67
CA LEU A 299 13.08 35.68 -15.57
C LEU A 299 11.76 34.94 -15.63
N VAL A 300 10.65 35.65 -15.80
CA VAL A 300 9.31 35.05 -15.86
C VAL A 300 9.16 34.10 -17.05
N ILE A 301 9.71 34.43 -18.23
CA ILE A 301 9.65 33.56 -19.41
C ILE A 301 10.26 32.19 -19.12
N PHE A 302 11.51 32.14 -18.65
CA PHE A 302 12.20 30.88 -18.41
C PHE A 302 11.67 30.14 -17.17
N LEU A 303 11.25 30.86 -16.14
CA LEU A 303 10.62 30.25 -14.96
C LEU A 303 9.29 29.60 -15.29
N THR A 304 8.48 30.25 -16.17
CA THR A 304 7.22 29.65 -16.69
C THR A 304 7.51 28.40 -17.50
N GLU A 305 8.57 28.38 -18.31
CA GLU A 305 9.00 27.21 -19.07
C GLU A 305 9.35 26.03 -18.13
N ALA A 306 10.09 26.28 -17.07
CA ALA A 306 10.43 25.29 -16.05
C ALA A 306 9.17 24.78 -15.28
N MET A 307 8.26 25.69 -14.93
CA MET A 307 6.98 25.35 -14.28
C MET A 307 6.12 24.46 -15.15
N ILE A 308 5.98 24.76 -16.43
CA ILE A 308 5.18 23.95 -17.37
C ILE A 308 5.80 22.58 -17.55
N THR A 309 7.13 22.51 -17.68
CA THR A 309 7.84 21.22 -17.80
C THR A 309 7.59 20.34 -16.58
N SER A 310 7.75 20.89 -15.37
CA SER A 310 7.48 20.13 -14.13
C SER A 310 6.01 19.80 -13.94
N PHE A 311 5.08 20.67 -14.30
CA PHE A 311 3.64 20.41 -14.24
C PHE A 311 3.24 19.25 -15.16
N VAL A 312 3.72 19.26 -16.40
CA VAL A 312 3.47 18.16 -17.35
C VAL A 312 4.12 16.86 -16.85
N GLY A 313 5.36 16.94 -16.38
CA GLY A 313 6.03 15.80 -15.75
C GLY A 313 5.28 15.26 -14.52
N GLY A 314 4.75 16.16 -13.70
CA GLY A 314 3.91 15.83 -12.54
C GLY A 314 2.62 15.10 -12.91
N ILE A 315 1.91 15.56 -13.93
CA ILE A 315 0.70 14.89 -14.45
C ILE A 315 1.03 13.51 -14.99
N LEU A 316 2.05 13.40 -15.83
CA LEU A 316 2.48 12.11 -16.39
C LEU A 316 2.91 11.15 -15.28
N GLY A 317 3.60 11.67 -14.27
CA GLY A 317 4.00 10.90 -13.08
C GLY A 317 2.81 10.45 -12.26
N ALA A 318 1.83 11.31 -12.01
CA ALA A 318 0.63 10.93 -11.26
C ALA A 318 -0.18 9.84 -11.99
N ILE A 319 -0.38 9.97 -13.29
CA ILE A 319 -1.04 8.94 -14.12
C ILE A 319 -0.23 7.64 -14.08
N GLY A 320 1.08 7.73 -14.32
CA GLY A 320 1.98 6.57 -14.29
C GLY A 320 1.98 5.88 -12.91
N GLY A 321 1.97 6.65 -11.82
CA GLY A 321 1.92 6.13 -10.45
C GLY A 321 0.63 5.38 -10.14
N VAL A 322 -0.53 5.91 -10.55
CA VAL A 322 -1.81 5.21 -10.41
C VAL A 322 -1.84 3.93 -11.23
N LEU A 323 -1.33 3.96 -12.47
CA LEU A 323 -1.22 2.77 -13.31
C LEU A 323 -0.30 1.72 -12.68
N MET A 324 0.85 2.12 -12.14
CA MET A 324 1.78 1.24 -11.43
C MET A 324 1.14 0.64 -10.18
N ALA A 325 0.43 1.43 -9.38
CA ALA A 325 -0.31 0.93 -8.21
C ALA A 325 -1.35 -0.13 -8.61
N LYS A 326 -2.11 0.13 -9.68
CA LYS A 326 -3.09 -0.83 -10.23
C LYS A 326 -2.42 -2.11 -10.74
N LEU A 327 -1.31 -1.99 -11.46
CA LEU A 327 -0.56 -3.16 -11.95
C LEU A 327 0.00 -3.98 -10.79
N THR A 328 0.58 -3.33 -9.78
CA THR A 328 1.08 -3.98 -8.56
C THR A 328 -0.04 -4.73 -7.86
N SER A 329 -1.20 -4.10 -7.68
CA SER A 329 -2.38 -4.70 -7.06
C SER A 329 -2.97 -5.88 -7.87
N THR A 330 -2.69 -5.97 -9.17
CA THR A 330 -3.18 -7.08 -10.01
C THR A 330 -2.18 -8.22 -10.14
N ILE A 331 -0.88 -7.90 -10.18
CA ILE A 331 0.19 -8.87 -10.48
C ILE A 331 0.74 -9.50 -9.20
N ILE A 332 1.01 -8.70 -8.18
CA ILE A 332 1.64 -9.15 -6.93
C ILE A 332 0.81 -10.24 -6.23
N PRO A 333 -0.52 -10.13 -6.08
CA PRO A 333 -1.32 -11.20 -5.48
C PRO A 333 -1.17 -12.55 -6.19
N LYS A 334 -1.02 -12.53 -7.51
CA LYS A 334 -0.84 -13.77 -8.30
C LYS A 334 0.52 -14.44 -8.09
N ILE A 335 1.53 -13.68 -7.63
CA ILE A 335 2.90 -14.18 -7.44
C ILE A 335 3.13 -14.63 -6.01
N ILE A 336 2.70 -13.82 -5.05
CA ILE A 336 3.00 -14.05 -3.62
C ILE A 336 1.80 -14.51 -2.80
N GLY A 337 0.60 -14.61 -3.42
CA GLY A 337 -0.61 -15.05 -2.75
C GLY A 337 -1.20 -14.03 -1.74
N PHE A 338 -0.67 -12.81 -1.64
CA PHE A 338 -1.17 -11.77 -0.73
C PHE A 338 -1.88 -10.66 -1.49
N PRO A 339 -3.11 -10.28 -1.09
CA PRO A 339 -3.79 -9.14 -1.67
C PRO A 339 -2.97 -7.87 -1.39
N THR A 340 -2.76 -7.08 -2.41
CA THR A 340 -2.08 -5.78 -2.31
C THR A 340 -3.05 -4.69 -2.77
N PRO A 341 -4.00 -4.31 -1.92
CA PRO A 341 -4.96 -3.27 -2.26
C PRO A 341 -4.26 -1.94 -2.47
N TYR A 342 -4.83 -1.10 -3.30
CA TYR A 342 -4.37 0.28 -3.46
C TYR A 342 -5.53 1.24 -3.26
N LYS A 343 -5.24 2.40 -2.69
CA LYS A 343 -6.23 3.46 -2.52
C LYS A 343 -5.73 4.75 -3.13
N VAL A 344 -6.55 5.33 -4.01
CA VAL A 344 -6.29 6.63 -4.63
C VAL A 344 -7.27 7.65 -4.07
N PHE A 345 -6.75 8.74 -3.55
CA PHE A 345 -7.54 9.85 -3.04
C PHE A 345 -7.04 11.18 -3.64
N PRO A 346 -7.88 12.23 -3.72
CA PRO A 346 -7.52 13.46 -4.42
C PRO A 346 -6.21 14.10 -3.97
N ALA A 347 -5.91 14.12 -2.68
CA ALA A 347 -4.66 14.70 -2.17
C ALA A 347 -3.41 13.96 -2.67
N LEU A 348 -3.51 12.64 -2.91
CA LEU A 348 -2.42 11.83 -3.46
C LEU A 348 -2.11 12.14 -4.94
N ILE A 349 -3.06 12.70 -5.66
CA ILE A 349 -2.87 13.12 -7.06
C ILE A 349 -2.39 14.57 -7.10
N PHE A 350 -3.11 15.47 -6.45
CA PHE A 350 -2.84 16.91 -6.54
C PHE A 350 -1.62 17.34 -5.74
N GLY A 351 -1.33 16.70 -4.59
CA GLY A 351 -0.17 17.01 -3.75
C GLY A 351 1.16 16.86 -4.50
N PRO A 352 1.48 15.68 -5.07
CA PRO A 352 2.71 15.49 -5.84
C PRO A 352 2.81 16.36 -7.10
N ILE A 353 1.68 16.66 -7.78
CA ILE A 353 1.68 17.60 -8.90
C ILE A 353 2.05 19.01 -8.43
N ALA A 354 1.47 19.48 -7.33
CA ALA A 354 1.84 20.77 -6.75
C ALA A 354 3.32 20.79 -6.33
N LEU A 355 3.81 19.71 -5.71
CA LEU A 355 5.21 19.55 -5.34
C LEU A 355 6.13 19.62 -6.56
N SER A 356 5.77 19.01 -7.68
CA SER A 356 6.56 19.07 -8.92
C SER A 356 6.65 20.49 -9.46
N VAL A 357 5.58 21.28 -9.38
CA VAL A 357 5.59 22.70 -9.80
C VAL A 357 6.51 23.52 -8.90
N VAL A 358 6.44 23.33 -7.59
CA VAL A 358 7.35 23.99 -6.63
C VAL A 358 8.80 23.65 -6.95
N LEU A 359 9.10 22.38 -7.20
CA LEU A 359 10.43 21.93 -7.61
C LEU A 359 10.88 22.60 -8.91
N GLY A 360 9.99 22.70 -9.91
CA GLY A 360 10.27 23.37 -11.17
C GLY A 360 10.61 24.84 -10.99
N ILE A 361 9.95 25.54 -10.07
CA ILE A 361 10.25 26.93 -9.72
C ILE A 361 11.64 27.00 -9.08
N ILE A 362 11.94 26.17 -8.11
CA ILE A 362 13.22 26.17 -7.38
C ILE A 362 14.37 25.83 -8.35
N ALA A 363 14.24 24.75 -9.11
CA ALA A 363 15.26 24.29 -10.04
C ALA A 363 15.46 25.24 -11.22
N GLY A 364 14.38 25.84 -11.73
CA GLY A 364 14.42 26.81 -12.82
C GLY A 364 14.87 28.20 -12.41
N PHE A 365 14.85 28.52 -11.12
CA PHE A 365 15.13 29.88 -10.65
C PHE A 365 16.57 30.33 -10.98
N TYR A 366 17.57 29.53 -10.63
CA TYR A 366 18.99 29.89 -10.85
C TYR A 366 19.33 30.12 -12.34
N PRO A 367 19.00 29.21 -13.28
CA PRO A 367 19.22 29.43 -14.71
C PRO A 367 18.48 30.67 -15.23
N SER A 368 17.22 30.85 -14.84
CA SER A 368 16.40 31.98 -15.27
C SER A 368 16.94 33.31 -14.79
N TRP A 369 17.43 33.36 -13.54
CA TRP A 369 18.08 34.54 -12.96
C TRP A 369 19.39 34.86 -13.68
N LYS A 370 20.20 33.84 -14.00
CA LYS A 370 21.46 34.02 -14.75
C LYS A 370 21.20 34.61 -16.13
N GLY A 371 20.17 34.05 -16.86
CA GLY A 371 19.73 34.58 -18.16
C GLY A 371 19.21 36.03 -18.08
N ALA A 372 18.46 36.35 -17.03
CA ALA A 372 17.94 37.70 -16.81
C ALA A 372 19.02 38.73 -16.53
N ASN A 373 20.21 38.34 -16.04
CA ASN A 373 21.32 39.23 -15.73
C ASN A 373 22.36 39.41 -16.86
N VAL A 374 22.22 38.71 -18.00
CA VAL A 374 23.10 38.84 -19.15
C VAL A 374 23.08 40.30 -19.68
N ARG A 375 24.24 40.86 -19.99
CA ARG A 375 24.35 42.21 -20.56
C ARG A 375 24.03 42.20 -22.05
N PRO A 376 23.22 43.13 -22.57
CA PRO A 376 22.80 43.13 -23.99
C PRO A 376 23.98 43.12 -24.97
N ILE A 377 25.03 43.89 -24.65
CA ILE A 377 26.24 44.01 -25.51
C ILE A 377 26.99 42.67 -25.59
N GLU A 378 27.15 41.98 -24.46
CA GLU A 378 27.81 40.68 -24.39
C GLU A 378 26.97 39.60 -25.10
N ALA A 379 25.64 39.65 -24.93
CA ALA A 379 24.71 38.69 -25.52
C ALA A 379 24.66 38.77 -27.06
N ILE A 380 24.76 39.98 -27.65
CA ILE A 380 24.71 40.15 -29.10
C ILE A 380 26.03 39.76 -29.76
N ARG A 381 27.16 39.90 -29.02
CA ARG A 381 28.51 39.59 -29.47
C ARG A 381 28.91 38.11 -29.28
N TYR A 382 28.04 37.33 -28.67
CA TYR A 382 28.23 35.88 -28.47
C TYR A 382 28.02 35.16 -29.80
N GLU A 383 29.10 34.61 -30.38
CA GLU A 383 29.09 33.72 -31.55
C GLU A 383 28.71 32.30 -31.16
#